data_d3ab81b55fe3c8b8a7cacdb204ecb5aa
#
_entry.id   d3ab81b55fe3c8b8a7cacdb204ecb5aa
#
_cell.length_a   1.000
_cell.length_b   1.000
_cell.length_c   1.000
_cell.angle_alpha   90.00
_cell.angle_beta   90.00
_cell.angle_gamma   90.00
#
_symmetry.space_group_name_H-M   'P 1'
#
loop_
_entity.id
_entity.type
_entity.pdbx_description
1 polymer ?
#
loop_
_entity_poly.entity_id
_entity_poly.type
_entity_poly.pdbx_seq_one_letter_code
_entity_poly.pdbx_strand_id
1 'polypeptide(L)'
;VDWNIELGTIMRMAQGTGEGPALLFSNIKDYNKNSSRGRKVFGCSLSSYRRIAMMLGLPPDTHPRELVKVARTILNGTIAPKIVKTGPVKENIVTGDDINLFDFPVPHWNRIDGGRYVMTYAGCVTKNPDTHVMNVGVYRGMVADRNHIPIYMYRAQHIGHHALAWQQKGAKEMPIAY
;
A
#
# COMPACT_ATOMS: atom_id res chain seq x y z
N VAL A 1 -21.78 -1.89 -0.12
CA VAL A 1 -21.09 -1.42 -1.33
C VAL A 1 -20.47 -2.61 -2.07
N ASP A 2 -20.55 -2.59 -3.40
CA ASP A 2 -19.90 -3.61 -4.23
C ASP A 2 -18.41 -3.29 -4.40
N TRP A 3 -17.56 -4.28 -4.16
CA TRP A 3 -16.12 -4.16 -4.40
C TRP A 3 -15.80 -4.03 -5.90
N ASN A 4 -16.71 -4.48 -6.77
CA ASN A 4 -16.54 -4.40 -8.21
C ASN A 4 -17.05 -3.05 -8.73
N ILE A 5 -16.14 -2.13 -9.02
CA ILE A 5 -16.35 -0.80 -9.61
C ILE A 5 -17.03 0.22 -8.67
N GLU A 6 -18.09 -0.15 -7.93
CA GLU A 6 -18.89 0.81 -7.14
C GLU A 6 -18.03 1.50 -6.08
N LEU A 7 -17.24 0.74 -5.31
CA LEU A 7 -16.37 1.28 -4.27
C LEU A 7 -15.39 2.31 -4.85
N GLY A 8 -14.71 1.99 -5.94
CA GLY A 8 -13.80 2.90 -6.63
C GLY A 8 -14.50 4.14 -7.19
N THR A 9 -15.73 3.99 -7.68
CA THR A 9 -16.55 5.10 -8.17
C THR A 9 -16.90 6.06 -7.05
N ILE A 10 -17.37 5.56 -5.90
CA ILE A 10 -17.71 6.39 -4.73
C ILE A 10 -16.46 7.15 -4.26
N MET A 11 -15.30 6.49 -4.17
CA MET A 11 -14.05 7.15 -3.77
C MET A 11 -13.67 8.28 -4.74
N ARG A 12 -13.76 8.05 -6.04
CA ARG A 12 -13.47 9.07 -7.06
C ARG A 12 -14.42 10.25 -6.97
N MET A 13 -15.71 10.02 -6.77
CA MET A 13 -16.70 11.08 -6.58
C MET A 13 -16.40 11.90 -5.32
N ALA A 14 -16.05 11.25 -4.22
CA ALA A 14 -15.69 11.91 -2.97
C ALA A 14 -14.42 12.78 -3.08
N GLN A 15 -13.48 12.41 -3.94
CA GLN A 15 -12.24 13.15 -4.16
C GLN A 15 -12.41 14.37 -5.08
N GLY A 16 -13.48 14.44 -5.87
CA GLY A 16 -13.65 15.44 -6.92
C GLY A 16 -13.63 16.90 -6.46
N THR A 17 -13.75 17.17 -5.17
CA THR A 17 -13.73 18.51 -4.57
C THR A 17 -12.36 18.96 -4.06
N GLY A 18 -11.33 18.09 -4.09
CA GLY A 18 -9.99 18.37 -3.55
C GLY A 18 -9.88 18.39 -2.02
N GLU A 19 -10.98 18.47 -1.31
CA GLU A 19 -11.10 18.40 0.16
C GLU A 19 -12.15 17.37 0.60
N GLY A 20 -12.32 16.33 -0.21
CA GLY A 20 -13.27 15.26 0.05
C GLY A 20 -13.01 14.49 1.34
N PRO A 21 -14.01 13.81 1.91
CA PRO A 21 -13.88 13.04 3.14
C PRO A 21 -12.97 11.83 2.97
N ALA A 22 -12.37 11.38 4.06
CA ALA A 22 -11.87 10.02 4.16
C ALA A 22 -13.07 9.05 4.28
N LEU A 23 -12.97 7.90 3.63
CA LEU A 23 -14.07 6.94 3.53
C LEU A 23 -13.69 5.62 4.19
N LEU A 24 -14.58 5.11 5.03
CA LEU A 24 -14.47 3.77 5.62
C LEU A 24 -15.66 2.92 5.17
N PHE A 25 -15.39 1.93 4.35
CA PHE A 25 -16.38 0.95 3.90
C PHE A 25 -16.36 -0.25 4.85
N SER A 26 -17.43 -0.44 5.60
CA SER A 26 -17.56 -1.51 6.60
C SER A 26 -18.55 -2.61 6.20
N ASN A 27 -19.30 -2.42 5.12
CA ASN A 27 -20.25 -3.40 4.58
C ASN A 27 -19.98 -3.55 3.08
N ILE A 28 -19.13 -4.52 2.76
CA ILE A 28 -18.69 -4.80 1.40
C ILE A 28 -19.32 -6.12 0.96
N LYS A 29 -19.91 -6.13 -0.23
CA LYS A 29 -20.53 -7.30 -0.83
C LYS A 29 -19.56 -8.50 -0.81
N ASP A 30 -20.09 -9.70 -0.56
CA ASP A 30 -19.37 -10.96 -0.45
C ASP A 30 -18.38 -11.06 0.73
N TYR A 31 -18.19 -9.98 1.50
CA TYR A 31 -17.33 -9.95 2.67
C TYR A 31 -18.15 -9.79 3.95
N ASN A 32 -18.40 -10.91 4.60
CA ASN A 32 -19.37 -11.01 5.69
C ASN A 32 -18.84 -10.37 6.99
N LYS A 33 -19.74 -9.75 7.76
CA LYS A 33 -19.44 -9.05 9.03
C LYS A 33 -18.81 -9.94 10.12
N ASN A 34 -18.99 -11.25 10.02
CA ASN A 34 -18.60 -12.23 11.07
C ASN A 34 -17.21 -12.83 10.87
N SER A 35 -16.43 -12.39 9.88
CA SER A 35 -15.09 -12.90 9.69
C SER A 35 -14.09 -12.17 10.58
N SER A 36 -13.24 -12.91 11.26
CA SER A 36 -12.16 -12.42 12.12
C SER A 36 -11.07 -11.63 11.41
N ARG A 37 -11.01 -11.69 10.08
CA ARG A 37 -10.05 -10.97 9.25
C ARG A 37 -10.67 -9.67 8.77
N GLY A 38 -10.11 -8.53 9.13
CA GLY A 38 -10.65 -7.19 8.88
C GLY A 38 -11.23 -6.98 7.49
N ARG A 39 -12.55 -6.78 7.43
CA ARG A 39 -13.34 -6.71 6.19
C ARG A 39 -13.75 -5.29 5.84
N LYS A 40 -12.85 -4.34 6.08
CA LYS A 40 -13.08 -2.93 5.83
C LYS A 40 -12.09 -2.43 4.79
N VAL A 41 -12.53 -1.50 3.94
CA VAL A 41 -11.65 -0.73 3.07
C VAL A 41 -11.68 0.71 3.53
N PHE A 42 -10.50 1.24 3.83
CA PHE A 42 -10.31 2.65 4.15
C PHE A 42 -9.62 3.34 2.97
N GLY A 43 -10.16 4.46 2.53
CA GLY A 43 -9.63 5.19 1.39
C GLY A 43 -9.78 6.69 1.49
N CYS A 44 -9.21 7.40 0.53
CA CYS A 44 -9.18 8.86 0.46
C CYS A 44 -8.52 9.53 1.68
N SER A 45 -7.65 8.81 2.41
CA SER A 45 -7.02 9.30 3.64
C SER A 45 -6.18 10.57 3.40
N LEU A 46 -5.46 10.65 2.30
CA LEU A 46 -4.57 11.78 1.96
C LEU A 46 -5.15 12.71 0.87
N SER A 47 -6.45 12.63 0.58
CA SER A 47 -7.10 13.48 -0.42
C SER A 47 -7.48 14.90 0.10
N SER A 48 -6.85 15.35 1.18
CA SER A 48 -7.10 16.66 1.78
C SER A 48 -5.81 17.20 2.40
N TYR A 49 -5.51 18.47 2.15
CA TYR A 49 -4.36 19.15 2.77
C TYR A 49 -4.47 19.19 4.30
N ARG A 50 -5.69 19.30 4.83
CA ARG A 50 -5.94 19.22 6.28
C ARG A 50 -5.43 17.89 6.87
N ARG A 51 -5.73 16.76 6.23
CA ARG A 51 -5.28 15.45 6.71
C ARG A 51 -3.78 15.24 6.52
N ILE A 52 -3.21 15.79 5.45
CA ILE A 52 -1.76 15.80 5.25
C ILE A 52 -1.08 16.60 6.36
N ALA A 53 -1.61 17.79 6.71
CA ALA A 53 -1.11 18.58 7.83
C ALA A 53 -1.15 17.79 9.14
N MET A 54 -2.29 17.18 9.45
CA MET A 54 -2.45 16.33 10.65
C MET A 54 -1.47 15.16 10.68
N MET A 55 -1.26 14.49 9.55
CA MET A 55 -0.27 13.40 9.42
C MET A 55 1.16 13.88 9.72
N LEU A 56 1.49 15.11 9.36
CA LEU A 56 2.79 15.74 9.64
C LEU A 56 2.87 16.37 11.05
N GLY A 57 1.84 16.24 11.88
CA GLY A 57 1.78 16.84 13.20
C GLY A 57 1.60 18.37 13.20
N LEU A 58 1.05 18.93 12.13
CA LEU A 58 0.83 20.35 11.93
C LEU A 58 -0.65 20.72 12.12
N PRO A 59 -0.95 22.01 12.40
CA PRO A 59 -2.33 22.51 12.45
C PRO A 59 -3.08 22.17 11.14
N PRO A 60 -4.36 21.78 11.22
CA PRO A 60 -5.14 21.37 10.03
C PRO A 60 -5.31 22.44 8.96
N ASP A 61 -5.17 23.69 9.32
CA ASP A 61 -5.27 24.87 8.46
C ASP A 61 -3.93 25.33 7.88
N THR A 62 -2.86 24.55 8.09
CA THR A 62 -1.53 24.83 7.54
C THR A 62 -1.58 24.98 6.02
N HIS A 63 -1.07 26.10 5.53
CA HIS A 63 -1.08 26.39 4.08
C HIS A 63 -0.24 25.33 3.31
N PRO A 64 -0.69 24.88 2.13
CA PRO A 64 -0.02 23.82 1.35
C PRO A 64 1.47 24.08 1.06
N ARG A 65 1.87 25.34 0.88
CA ARG A 65 3.30 25.71 0.69
C ARG A 65 4.16 25.36 1.91
N GLU A 66 3.60 25.50 3.11
CA GLU A 66 4.32 25.14 4.34
C GLU A 66 4.44 23.63 4.50
N LEU A 67 3.42 22.86 4.08
CA LEU A 67 3.50 21.40 4.04
C LEU A 67 4.66 20.93 3.16
N VAL A 68 4.86 21.55 1.99
CA VAL A 68 5.99 21.22 1.11
C VAL A 68 7.34 21.53 1.77
N LYS A 69 7.47 22.68 2.47
CA LYS A 69 8.70 23.02 3.18
C LYS A 69 9.02 22.01 4.27
N VAL A 70 8.01 21.65 5.10
CA VAL A 70 8.17 20.64 6.16
C VAL A 70 8.54 19.29 5.58
N ALA A 71 7.86 18.83 4.51
CA ALA A 71 8.18 17.57 3.85
C ALA A 71 9.63 17.55 3.34
N ARG A 72 10.12 18.63 2.73
CA ARG A 72 11.52 18.76 2.29
C ARG A 72 12.51 18.68 3.45
N THR A 73 12.19 19.27 4.60
CA THR A 73 13.02 19.19 5.81
C THR A 73 13.09 17.77 6.34
N ILE A 74 11.93 17.08 6.42
CA ILE A 74 11.84 15.69 6.87
C ILE A 74 12.67 14.75 5.99
N LEU A 75 12.62 14.95 4.67
CA LEU A 75 13.37 14.12 3.71
C LEU A 75 14.90 14.27 3.83
N ASN A 76 15.40 15.36 4.43
CA ASN A 76 16.82 15.56 4.67
C ASN A 76 17.32 14.94 6.00
N GLY A 77 16.39 14.46 6.85
CA GLY A 77 16.68 13.80 8.12
C GLY A 77 16.45 12.30 8.04
N THR A 78 17.38 11.51 8.56
CA THR A 78 17.20 10.06 8.69
C THR A 78 17.10 9.66 10.15
N ILE A 79 16.11 8.83 10.47
CA ILE A 79 15.97 8.22 11.79
C ILE A 79 16.15 6.73 11.62
N ALA A 80 17.10 6.13 12.34
CA ALA A 80 17.32 4.70 12.31
C ALA A 80 16.08 3.94 12.82
N PRO A 81 15.61 2.90 12.11
CA PRO A 81 14.46 2.13 12.55
C PRO A 81 14.80 1.35 13.83
N LYS A 82 13.84 1.32 14.77
CA LYS A 82 13.94 0.46 15.96
C LYS A 82 13.53 -0.97 15.57
N ILE A 83 14.45 -1.92 15.73
CA ILE A 83 14.16 -3.33 15.54
C ILE A 83 13.45 -3.88 16.78
N VAL A 84 12.29 -4.48 16.58
CA VAL A 84 11.48 -5.12 17.62
C VAL A 84 11.26 -6.59 17.30
N LYS A 85 11.09 -7.43 18.34
CA LYS A 85 10.88 -8.87 18.15
C LYS A 85 9.49 -9.21 17.62
N THR A 86 8.49 -8.43 17.98
CA THR A 86 7.08 -8.62 17.59
C THR A 86 6.36 -7.28 17.49
N GLY A 87 5.15 -7.30 16.92
CA GLY A 87 4.27 -6.13 16.79
C GLY A 87 2.92 -6.55 16.20
N PRO A 88 1.95 -5.62 16.09
CA PRO A 88 0.61 -5.92 15.58
C PRO A 88 0.58 -6.63 14.22
N VAL A 89 1.56 -6.36 13.36
CA VAL A 89 1.70 -7.03 12.04
C VAL A 89 1.95 -8.55 12.16
N LYS A 90 2.33 -9.05 13.34
CA LYS A 90 2.59 -10.48 13.60
C LYS A 90 1.52 -11.16 14.46
N GLU A 91 0.40 -10.51 14.74
CA GLU A 91 -0.69 -11.09 15.51
C GLU A 91 -1.45 -12.17 14.73
N ASN A 92 -1.53 -12.01 13.40
CA ASN A 92 -2.17 -12.97 12.51
C ASN A 92 -1.16 -13.36 11.42
N ILE A 93 -0.72 -14.60 11.46
CA ILE A 93 0.21 -15.18 10.49
C ILE A 93 -0.52 -16.27 9.71
N VAL A 94 -0.54 -16.15 8.39
CA VAL A 94 -1.11 -17.13 7.46
C VAL A 94 -0.02 -17.54 6.50
N THR A 95 0.23 -18.83 6.34
CA THR A 95 1.34 -19.37 5.55
C THR A 95 0.90 -20.57 4.69
N GLY A 96 1.68 -20.89 3.68
CA GLY A 96 1.47 -22.07 2.84
C GLY A 96 0.11 -22.09 2.15
N ASP A 97 -0.55 -23.23 2.19
CA ASP A 97 -1.83 -23.46 1.50
C ASP A 97 -3.02 -22.73 2.11
N ASP A 98 -2.87 -22.18 3.32
CA ASP A 98 -3.90 -21.35 3.96
C ASP A 98 -3.96 -19.92 3.40
N ILE A 99 -2.98 -19.51 2.61
CA ILE A 99 -2.96 -18.18 1.98
C ILE A 99 -4.09 -18.08 0.98
N ASN A 100 -4.94 -17.05 1.16
CA ASN A 100 -5.99 -16.71 0.20
C ASN A 100 -6.19 -15.20 0.12
N LEU A 101 -5.65 -14.57 -0.91
CA LEU A 101 -5.76 -13.13 -1.14
C LEU A 101 -7.20 -12.68 -1.38
N PHE A 102 -8.08 -13.58 -1.84
CA PHE A 102 -9.50 -13.28 -2.00
C PHE A 102 -10.27 -13.20 -0.67
N ASP A 103 -9.65 -13.54 0.44
CA ASP A 103 -10.21 -13.30 1.76
C ASP A 103 -10.28 -11.80 2.10
N PHE A 104 -9.55 -10.96 1.39
CA PHE A 104 -9.55 -9.51 1.57
C PHE A 104 -10.46 -8.82 0.56
N PRO A 105 -11.19 -7.76 0.96
CA PRO A 105 -12.08 -7.02 0.07
C PRO A 105 -11.30 -6.10 -0.89
N VAL A 106 -10.40 -6.68 -1.67
CA VAL A 106 -9.62 -5.93 -2.66
C VAL A 106 -10.54 -5.43 -3.77
N PRO A 107 -10.61 -4.12 -4.05
CA PRO A 107 -11.49 -3.60 -5.09
C PRO A 107 -10.98 -3.86 -6.50
N HIS A 108 -11.93 -4.03 -7.42
CA HIS A 108 -11.74 -3.76 -8.85
C HIS A 108 -12.08 -2.28 -9.04
N TRP A 109 -11.06 -1.45 -9.21
CA TRP A 109 -11.21 0.01 -9.10
C TRP A 109 -11.89 0.66 -10.29
N ASN A 110 -11.53 0.25 -11.50
CA ASN A 110 -12.05 0.81 -12.75
C ASN A 110 -12.39 -0.31 -13.73
N ARG A 111 -13.36 -0.04 -14.60
CA ARG A 111 -13.89 -1.03 -15.56
C ARG A 111 -12.82 -1.59 -16.52
N ILE A 112 -11.80 -0.80 -16.83
CA ILE A 112 -10.72 -1.17 -17.75
C ILE A 112 -9.48 -1.74 -17.04
N ASP A 113 -9.49 -1.83 -15.71
CA ASP A 113 -8.41 -2.47 -14.97
C ASP A 113 -8.40 -3.98 -15.27
N GLY A 114 -7.21 -4.59 -15.32
CA GLY A 114 -7.04 -6.01 -15.58
C GLY A 114 -7.57 -6.93 -14.46
N GLY A 115 -7.90 -6.38 -13.30
CA GLY A 115 -8.41 -7.12 -12.15
C GLY A 115 -8.41 -6.31 -10.87
N ARG A 116 -8.34 -7.00 -9.73
CA ARG A 116 -8.40 -6.43 -8.39
C ARG A 116 -7.01 -5.98 -7.93
N TYR A 117 -6.80 -4.69 -7.73
CA TYR A 117 -5.52 -4.14 -7.31
C TYR A 117 -5.46 -3.94 -5.80
N VAL A 118 -4.65 -4.77 -5.13
CA VAL A 118 -4.41 -4.70 -3.68
C VAL A 118 -3.34 -3.67 -3.34
N MET A 119 -2.33 -3.55 -4.20
CA MET A 119 -1.21 -2.64 -3.99
C MET A 119 -1.39 -1.37 -4.82
N THR A 120 -2.25 -0.49 -4.36
CA THR A 120 -2.49 0.83 -5.01
C THR A 120 -1.59 1.92 -4.44
N TYR A 121 -1.22 1.82 -3.17
CA TYR A 121 -0.33 2.75 -2.46
C TYR A 121 0.46 2.01 -1.36
N ALA A 122 0.95 0.83 -1.67
CA ALA A 122 1.69 0.00 -0.72
C ALA A 122 3.19 0.30 -0.77
N GLY A 123 3.82 0.34 0.38
CA GLY A 123 5.28 0.41 0.49
C GLY A 123 5.89 -0.98 0.27
N CYS A 124 6.52 -1.18 -0.88
CA CYS A 124 7.24 -2.40 -1.20
C CYS A 124 8.68 -2.29 -0.72
N VAL A 125 9.06 -3.13 0.21
CA VAL A 125 10.40 -3.15 0.81
C VAL A 125 11.25 -4.23 0.16
N THR A 126 12.39 -3.84 -0.38
CA THR A 126 13.41 -4.74 -0.93
C THR A 126 14.78 -4.42 -0.38
N LYS A 127 15.70 -5.38 -0.42
CA LYS A 127 17.06 -5.24 0.10
C LYS A 127 18.08 -5.69 -0.95
N ASN A 128 19.10 -4.86 -1.16
CA ASN A 128 20.24 -5.25 -1.99
C ASN A 128 21.07 -6.34 -1.26
N PRO A 129 21.40 -7.47 -1.92
CA PRO A 129 22.10 -8.57 -1.28
C PRO A 129 23.58 -8.30 -0.97
N ASP A 130 24.19 -7.29 -1.62
CA ASP A 130 25.61 -6.94 -1.46
C ASP A 130 25.79 -5.80 -0.46
N THR A 131 25.10 -4.71 -0.69
CA THR A 131 25.25 -3.47 0.10
C THR A 131 24.38 -3.45 1.35
N HIS A 132 23.38 -4.35 1.43
CA HIS A 132 22.34 -4.38 2.46
C HIS A 132 21.47 -3.13 2.53
N VAL A 133 21.57 -2.23 1.57
CA VAL A 133 20.71 -1.04 1.47
C VAL A 133 19.29 -1.49 1.18
N MET A 134 18.35 -0.98 1.99
CA MET A 134 16.91 -1.18 1.78
C MET A 134 16.34 -0.08 0.89
N ASN A 135 15.37 -0.46 0.08
CA ASN A 135 14.52 0.44 -0.68
C ASN A 135 13.06 0.25 -0.27
N VAL A 136 12.35 1.35 -0.12
CA VAL A 136 10.88 1.34 0.02
C VAL A 136 10.32 2.08 -1.17
N GLY A 137 9.63 1.39 -2.05
CA GLY A 137 9.05 1.97 -3.27
C GLY A 137 7.57 1.63 -3.42
N VAL A 138 6.86 2.41 -4.20
CA VAL A 138 5.45 2.16 -4.52
C VAL A 138 5.37 1.46 -5.87
N TYR A 139 4.90 0.23 -5.88
CA TYR A 139 4.71 -0.58 -7.08
C TYR A 139 3.30 -1.17 -7.06
N ARG A 140 2.54 -0.95 -8.15
CA ARG A 140 1.19 -1.51 -8.21
C ARG A 140 1.23 -3.02 -8.35
N GLY A 141 0.32 -3.69 -7.64
CA GLY A 141 0.16 -5.13 -7.69
C GLY A 141 -1.30 -5.54 -7.74
N MET A 142 -1.58 -6.49 -8.61
CA MET A 142 -2.90 -7.04 -8.84
C MET A 142 -2.99 -8.44 -8.24
N VAL A 143 -4.14 -8.80 -7.70
CA VAL A 143 -4.39 -10.19 -7.29
C VAL A 143 -4.60 -11.04 -8.54
N ALA A 144 -3.69 -11.97 -8.81
CA ALA A 144 -3.82 -12.91 -9.91
C ALA A 144 -4.58 -14.17 -9.51
N ASP A 145 -4.24 -14.71 -8.35
CA ASP A 145 -4.88 -15.88 -7.76
C ASP A 145 -4.79 -15.85 -6.23
N ARG A 146 -4.94 -16.99 -5.56
CA ARG A 146 -4.98 -17.09 -4.10
C ARG A 146 -3.74 -16.56 -3.40
N ASN A 147 -2.56 -16.68 -4.01
CA ASN A 147 -1.28 -16.38 -3.38
C ASN A 147 -0.27 -15.65 -4.28
N HIS A 148 -0.68 -15.18 -5.46
CA HIS A 148 0.17 -14.43 -6.36
C HIS A 148 -0.32 -13.00 -6.60
N ILE A 149 0.63 -12.07 -6.51
CA ILE A 149 0.43 -10.64 -6.79
C ILE A 149 1.48 -10.22 -7.83
N PRO A 150 1.19 -10.30 -9.14
CA PRO A 150 2.03 -9.69 -10.16
C PRO A 150 2.24 -8.21 -9.89
N ILE A 151 3.48 -7.77 -9.93
CA ILE A 151 3.86 -6.38 -9.78
C ILE A 151 4.48 -5.84 -11.06
N TYR A 152 4.26 -4.56 -11.31
CA TYR A 152 4.87 -3.89 -12.44
C TYR A 152 6.15 -3.18 -12.01
N MET A 153 7.28 -3.61 -12.56
CA MET A 153 8.58 -3.03 -12.27
C MET A 153 9.45 -2.91 -13.51
N TYR A 154 10.31 -1.90 -13.54
CA TYR A 154 11.35 -1.73 -14.55
C TYR A 154 12.74 -2.01 -13.99
N ARG A 155 13.67 -2.44 -14.86
CA ARG A 155 15.07 -2.62 -14.49
C ARG A 155 15.74 -1.35 -13.96
N ALA A 156 15.34 -0.18 -14.44
CA ALA A 156 15.88 1.11 -14.01
C ALA A 156 15.36 1.60 -12.65
N GLN A 157 14.37 0.94 -12.06
CA GLN A 157 13.89 1.25 -10.72
C GLN A 157 14.74 0.54 -9.66
N HIS A 158 14.75 1.04 -8.41
CA HIS A 158 15.53 0.44 -7.33
C HIS A 158 15.18 -1.04 -7.10
N ILE A 159 13.90 -1.40 -7.16
CA ILE A 159 13.46 -2.82 -7.08
C ILE A 159 14.08 -3.65 -8.20
N GLY A 160 14.16 -3.12 -9.42
CA GLY A 160 14.77 -3.81 -10.57
C GLY A 160 16.29 -3.99 -10.38
N HIS A 161 16.98 -2.98 -9.83
CA HIS A 161 18.40 -3.09 -9.47
C HIS A 161 18.64 -4.16 -8.41
N HIS A 162 17.78 -4.23 -7.37
CA HIS A 162 17.88 -5.25 -6.35
C HIS A 162 17.60 -6.66 -6.92
N ALA A 163 16.58 -6.81 -7.77
CA ALA A 163 16.26 -8.09 -8.41
C ALA A 163 17.43 -8.57 -9.28
N LEU A 164 18.05 -7.67 -10.05
CA LEU A 164 19.23 -8.01 -10.85
C LEU A 164 20.41 -8.45 -9.97
N ALA A 165 20.68 -7.75 -8.87
CA ALA A 165 21.76 -8.11 -7.95
C ALA A 165 21.54 -9.51 -7.31
N TRP A 166 20.30 -9.84 -6.93
CA TRP A 166 19.96 -11.20 -6.46
C TRP A 166 20.16 -12.25 -7.55
N GLN A 167 19.72 -11.96 -8.78
CA GLN A 167 19.89 -12.85 -9.93
C GLN A 167 21.38 -13.12 -10.23
N GLN A 168 22.23 -12.09 -10.18
CA GLN A 168 23.68 -12.23 -10.39
C GLN A 168 24.37 -13.12 -9.35
N LYS A 169 23.79 -13.23 -8.16
CA LYS A 169 24.22 -14.20 -7.12
C LYS A 169 23.66 -15.61 -7.30
N GLY A 170 22.96 -15.89 -8.39
CA GLY A 170 22.35 -17.18 -8.67
C GLY A 170 21.02 -17.44 -7.92
N ALA A 171 20.47 -16.42 -7.24
CA ALA A 171 19.19 -16.56 -6.57
C ALA A 171 18.04 -16.55 -7.61
N LYS A 172 17.09 -17.49 -7.45
CA LYS A 172 15.88 -17.54 -8.26
C LYS A 172 14.80 -16.57 -7.76
N GLU A 173 14.91 -16.15 -6.51
CA GLU A 173 13.92 -15.35 -5.80
C GLU A 173 14.60 -14.21 -5.04
N MET A 174 13.90 -13.09 -4.93
CA MET A 174 14.26 -11.95 -4.09
C MET A 174 13.20 -11.76 -3.01
N PRO A 175 13.57 -11.77 -1.71
CA PRO A 175 12.62 -11.48 -0.64
C PRO A 175 12.03 -10.09 -0.77
N ILE A 176 10.70 -9.98 -0.64
CA ILE A 176 9.95 -8.73 -0.69
C ILE A 176 8.98 -8.69 0.49
N ALA A 177 8.81 -7.52 1.10
CA ALA A 177 7.75 -7.24 2.07
C ALA A 177 6.88 -6.08 1.58
N TYR A 178 5.58 -6.13 1.92
CA TYR A 178 4.60 -5.11 1.61
C TYR A 178 3.90 -4.62 2.88
#